data_cd171c2075d3808a269c639f92312955
#
_entry.id   cd171c2075d3808a269c639f92312955
#
_cell.length_a   1.000
_cell.length_b   1.000
_cell.length_c   1.000
_cell.angle_alpha   90.00
_cell.angle_beta   90.00
_cell.angle_gamma   90.00
#
_symmetry.space_group_name_H-M   'P 1'
#
loop_
_entity.id
_entity.type
_entity.pdbx_description
1 polymer ?
#
loop_
_entity_poly.entity_id
_entity_poly.type
_entity_poly.pdbx_seq_one_letter_code
_entity_poly.pdbx_strand_id
1 'polypeptide(L)'
;YDIVVMMDANIISKENCLIELAKYFKNEDVGLVAAVIENSVKDDTDIAKQEQYYIKKESQIKVHEGLLFGATIGAFGACYAIRSKYVKTIPSNFLMEDFYLSLNVLEEDAICMTNPEAIVYEDLPGTLQEEFKRKRRISAGNFQNLKIYIHLLWTKNWRVGLPFFSHKILRWMSPFLILTAIILSCLLLAMEPNSFFYRLVFILMLANLILPLVDIVLKRMNISVNLLRLHRYFISMNIAMFLGFIDWIRGVKTNIWKPTERL
;
A
#
# COMPACT_ATOMS: atom_id res chain seq x y z
N TYR A 1 8.17 -26.08 15.04
CA TYR A 1 7.23 -25.08 15.57
C TYR A 1 6.07 -24.94 14.58
N ASP A 2 4.83 -24.83 15.08
CA ASP A 2 3.64 -24.78 14.22
C ASP A 2 3.34 -23.37 13.73
N ILE A 3 3.77 -22.35 14.49
CA ILE A 3 3.55 -20.93 14.20
C ILE A 3 4.90 -20.19 14.27
N VAL A 4 5.13 -19.32 13.28
CA VAL A 4 6.29 -18.45 13.19
C VAL A 4 5.80 -17.00 13.27
N VAL A 5 6.46 -16.18 14.10
CA VAL A 5 6.21 -14.74 14.14
C VAL A 5 7.32 -14.04 13.36
N MET A 6 6.92 -13.26 12.37
CA MET A 6 7.79 -12.37 11.59
C MET A 6 7.62 -10.95 12.12
N MET A 7 8.71 -10.27 12.40
CA MET A 7 8.70 -8.90 12.93
C MET A 7 9.94 -8.14 12.43
N ASP A 8 9.73 -6.91 11.96
CA ASP A 8 10.81 -6.02 11.58
C ASP A 8 11.65 -5.61 12.80
N ALA A 9 12.95 -5.49 12.63
CA ALA A 9 13.90 -5.24 13.73
C ALA A 9 13.72 -3.87 14.41
N ASN A 10 13.06 -2.92 13.75
CA ASN A 10 12.83 -1.56 14.24
C ASN A 10 11.44 -1.35 14.86
N ILE A 11 10.69 -2.41 15.05
CA ILE A 11 9.31 -2.37 15.58
C ILE A 11 9.33 -2.60 17.09
N ILE A 12 8.48 -1.85 17.80
CA ILE A 12 8.19 -2.06 19.22
C ILE A 12 6.78 -2.64 19.32
N SER A 13 6.66 -3.83 19.93
CA SER A 13 5.37 -4.46 20.13
C SER A 13 4.75 -4.05 21.48
N LYS A 14 3.41 -3.92 21.49
CA LYS A 14 2.66 -3.83 22.75
C LYS A 14 2.81 -5.15 23.54
N GLU A 15 2.81 -5.08 24.85
CA GLU A 15 3.07 -6.24 25.74
C GLU A 15 2.25 -7.49 25.41
N ASN A 16 0.98 -7.34 25.06
CA ASN A 16 0.09 -8.46 24.76
C ASN A 16 0.05 -8.85 23.27
N CYS A 17 0.83 -8.18 22.39
CA CYS A 17 0.76 -8.34 20.95
C CYS A 17 0.89 -9.81 20.51
N LEU A 18 1.87 -10.54 21.04
CA LEU A 18 2.09 -11.95 20.67
C LEU A 18 0.93 -12.85 21.07
N ILE A 19 0.31 -12.61 22.23
CA ILE A 19 -0.87 -13.35 22.71
C ILE A 19 -2.05 -13.06 21.76
N GLU A 20 -2.22 -11.78 21.41
CA GLU A 20 -3.28 -11.36 20.50
C GLU A 20 -3.13 -11.96 19.09
N LEU A 21 -1.92 -12.13 18.60
CA LEU A 21 -1.67 -12.83 17.33
C LEU A 21 -1.95 -14.34 17.47
N ALA A 22 -1.48 -14.96 18.55
CA ALA A 22 -1.54 -16.40 18.74
C ALA A 22 -2.95 -16.94 18.97
N LYS A 23 -3.84 -16.17 19.62
CA LYS A 23 -5.17 -16.64 20.04
C LYS A 23 -6.05 -17.15 18.89
N TYR A 24 -5.90 -16.61 17.69
CA TYR A 24 -6.69 -16.98 16.51
C TYR A 24 -6.29 -18.33 15.90
N PHE A 25 -5.08 -18.81 16.16
CA PHE A 25 -4.61 -20.10 15.66
C PHE A 25 -5.21 -21.32 16.37
N LYS A 26 -6.11 -21.11 17.35
CA LYS A 26 -7.00 -22.15 17.85
C LYS A 26 -7.92 -22.68 16.75
N ASN A 27 -8.26 -21.84 15.76
CA ASN A 27 -8.92 -22.28 14.54
C ASN A 27 -7.85 -22.76 13.54
N GLU A 28 -7.95 -24.01 13.10
CA GLU A 28 -7.00 -24.64 12.21
C GLU A 28 -7.00 -24.03 10.80
N ASP A 29 -8.11 -23.40 10.38
CA ASP A 29 -8.25 -22.73 9.08
C ASP A 29 -7.49 -21.39 9.04
N VAL A 30 -7.13 -20.83 10.20
CA VAL A 30 -6.35 -19.59 10.23
C VAL A 30 -4.90 -19.86 9.90
N GLY A 31 -4.44 -19.32 8.78
CA GLY A 31 -3.08 -19.45 8.28
C GLY A 31 -2.17 -18.28 8.64
N LEU A 32 -2.73 -17.04 8.73
CA LEU A 32 -1.97 -15.83 9.04
C LEU A 32 -2.81 -14.84 9.85
N VAL A 33 -2.17 -14.22 10.85
CA VAL A 33 -2.73 -13.12 11.64
C VAL A 33 -1.73 -11.97 11.68
N ALA A 34 -2.13 -10.79 11.19
CA ALA A 34 -1.31 -9.58 11.16
C ALA A 34 -1.66 -8.64 12.33
N ALA A 35 -0.66 -7.90 12.80
CA ALA A 35 -0.82 -6.79 13.71
C ALA A 35 -1.26 -5.52 12.97
N VAL A 36 -1.79 -4.54 13.69
CA VAL A 36 -1.98 -3.17 13.22
C VAL A 36 -0.78 -2.31 13.63
N ILE A 37 -0.47 -1.32 12.78
CA ILE A 37 0.62 -0.38 13.04
C ILE A 37 0.04 0.91 13.62
N GLU A 38 0.63 1.36 14.73
CA GLU A 38 0.44 2.69 15.28
C GLU A 38 1.75 3.47 15.23
N ASN A 39 1.68 4.79 15.20
CA ASN A 39 2.86 5.63 15.22
C ASN A 39 3.46 5.70 16.64
N SER A 40 4.77 5.46 16.77
CA SER A 40 5.48 5.51 18.06
C SER A 40 5.79 6.92 18.52
N VAL A 41 6.03 7.85 17.60
CA VAL A 41 6.38 9.24 17.88
C VAL A 41 5.26 10.17 17.42
N LYS A 42 4.93 11.16 18.26
CA LYS A 42 4.06 12.30 17.87
C LYS A 42 4.87 13.26 17.00
N ASP A 43 5.31 12.79 15.84
CA ASP A 43 5.91 13.68 14.84
C ASP A 43 4.82 14.58 14.29
N ASP A 44 4.98 15.87 14.48
CA ASP A 44 4.00 16.89 14.11
C ASP A 44 4.17 17.35 12.65
N THR A 45 5.03 16.66 11.89
CA THR A 45 5.19 16.96 10.46
C THR A 45 3.92 16.63 9.69
N ASP A 46 3.61 17.45 8.71
CA ASP A 46 2.42 17.25 7.87
C ASP A 46 2.43 15.93 7.12
N ILE A 47 3.61 15.41 6.80
CA ILE A 47 3.79 14.15 6.07
C ILE A 47 3.52 12.98 7.00
N ALA A 48 4.05 13.01 8.22
CA ALA A 48 3.76 12.00 9.22
C ALA A 48 2.26 11.91 9.53
N LYS A 49 1.56 13.06 9.64
CA LYS A 49 0.10 13.09 9.81
C LYS A 49 -0.66 12.45 8.65
N GLN A 50 -0.24 12.72 7.40
CA GLN A 50 -0.87 12.14 6.22
C GLN A 50 -0.65 10.62 6.14
N GLU A 51 0.59 10.18 6.41
CA GLU A 51 0.92 8.75 6.41
C GLU A 51 0.22 8.03 7.58
N GLN A 52 0.16 8.63 8.77
CA GLN A 52 -0.59 8.08 9.90
C GLN A 52 -2.08 7.92 9.57
N TYR A 53 -2.69 8.92 8.94
CA TYR A 53 -4.08 8.82 8.49
C TYR A 53 -4.25 7.69 7.49
N TYR A 54 -3.34 7.58 6.52
CA TYR A 54 -3.33 6.50 5.52
C TYR A 54 -3.21 5.12 6.18
N ILE A 55 -2.22 4.91 7.08
CA ILE A 55 -2.01 3.64 7.79
C ILE A 55 -3.23 3.28 8.62
N LYS A 56 -3.83 4.23 9.32
CA LYS A 56 -5.06 4.00 10.10
C LYS A 56 -6.21 3.52 9.21
N LYS A 57 -6.42 4.16 8.04
CA LYS A 57 -7.45 3.73 7.08
C LYS A 57 -7.14 2.37 6.48
N GLU A 58 -5.89 2.13 6.10
CA GLU A 58 -5.43 0.83 5.58
C GLU A 58 -5.64 -0.28 6.61
N SER A 59 -5.31 -0.04 7.90
CA SER A 59 -5.54 -0.98 8.98
C SER A 59 -7.04 -1.31 9.14
N GLN A 60 -7.92 -0.30 9.10
CA GLN A 60 -9.37 -0.50 9.17
C GLN A 60 -9.88 -1.37 8.01
N ILE A 61 -9.43 -1.10 6.78
CA ILE A 61 -9.80 -1.90 5.61
C ILE A 61 -9.35 -3.36 5.80
N LYS A 62 -8.11 -3.58 6.20
CA LYS A 62 -7.54 -4.92 6.43
C LYS A 62 -8.28 -5.70 7.53
N VAL A 63 -8.66 -5.04 8.63
CA VAL A 63 -9.48 -5.64 9.68
C VAL A 63 -10.83 -6.09 9.11
N HIS A 64 -11.51 -5.21 8.35
CA HIS A 64 -12.81 -5.56 7.74
C HIS A 64 -12.68 -6.66 6.67
N GLU A 65 -11.62 -6.66 5.87
CA GLU A 65 -11.33 -7.74 4.92
C GLU A 65 -11.20 -9.10 5.63
N GLY A 66 -10.44 -9.14 6.73
CA GLY A 66 -10.29 -10.33 7.55
C GLY A 66 -11.63 -10.81 8.14
N LEU A 67 -12.45 -9.88 8.66
CA LEU A 67 -13.73 -10.21 9.29
C LEU A 67 -14.80 -10.63 8.27
N LEU A 68 -14.89 -9.95 7.13
CA LEU A 68 -15.97 -10.18 6.15
C LEU A 68 -15.65 -11.33 5.20
N PHE A 69 -14.39 -11.45 4.80
CA PHE A 69 -13.98 -12.37 3.74
C PHE A 69 -13.04 -13.48 4.24
N GLY A 70 -12.48 -13.37 5.45
CA GLY A 70 -11.37 -14.22 5.88
C GLY A 70 -10.09 -13.98 5.06
N ALA A 71 -9.99 -12.85 4.40
CA ALA A 71 -8.98 -12.57 3.38
C ALA A 71 -8.42 -11.14 3.51
N THR A 72 -7.63 -10.88 4.56
CA THR A 72 -6.79 -9.68 4.61
C THR A 72 -5.78 -9.73 3.47
N ILE A 73 -5.89 -8.80 2.51
CA ILE A 73 -5.00 -8.77 1.36
C ILE A 73 -3.69 -8.04 1.68
N GLY A 74 -2.64 -8.84 1.94
CA GLY A 74 -1.31 -8.38 2.29
C GLY A 74 -1.22 -7.94 3.76
N ALA A 75 -0.62 -8.74 4.61
CA ALA A 75 -0.26 -8.36 5.97
C ALA A 75 0.65 -7.13 5.97
N PHE A 76 0.71 -6.41 7.09
CA PHE A 76 1.81 -5.47 7.29
C PHE A 76 3.08 -6.25 7.67
N GLY A 77 4.19 -5.98 6.99
CA GLY A 77 5.49 -6.60 7.26
C GLY A 77 6.02 -6.29 8.66
N ALA A 78 5.53 -5.22 9.29
CA ALA A 78 5.93 -4.81 10.63
C ALA A 78 5.82 -5.94 11.67
N CYS A 79 4.68 -6.65 11.73
CA CYS A 79 4.53 -7.83 12.57
C CYS A 79 3.34 -8.69 12.13
N TYR A 80 3.57 -9.98 11.96
CA TYR A 80 2.51 -10.97 11.72
C TYR A 80 2.94 -12.37 12.18
N ALA A 81 1.97 -13.21 12.51
CA ALA A 81 2.16 -14.63 12.78
C ALA A 81 1.63 -15.46 11.62
N ILE A 82 2.33 -16.52 11.24
CA ILE A 82 1.97 -17.42 10.13
C ILE A 82 2.21 -18.87 10.53
N ARG A 83 1.32 -19.79 10.09
CA ARG A 83 1.60 -21.21 10.23
C ARG A 83 2.81 -21.60 9.39
N SER A 84 3.74 -22.35 9.97
CA SER A 84 5.00 -22.74 9.33
C SER A 84 4.80 -23.49 8.01
N LYS A 85 3.72 -24.26 7.85
CA LYS A 85 3.38 -24.96 6.62
C LYS A 85 3.14 -24.05 5.41
N TYR A 86 2.82 -22.77 5.64
CA TYR A 86 2.59 -21.78 4.58
C TYR A 86 3.81 -20.89 4.31
N VAL A 87 4.89 -21.06 5.05
CA VAL A 87 6.14 -20.31 4.80
C VAL A 87 6.84 -20.94 3.60
N LYS A 88 6.73 -20.27 2.46
CA LYS A 88 7.43 -20.68 1.21
C LYS A 88 8.77 -19.95 1.09
N THR A 89 9.68 -20.55 0.33
CA THR A 89 10.93 -19.89 -0.06
C THR A 89 10.61 -18.65 -0.89
N ILE A 90 11.11 -17.50 -0.45
CA ILE A 90 10.93 -16.23 -1.12
C ILE A 90 11.86 -16.17 -2.32
N PRO A 91 11.38 -15.82 -3.54
CA PRO A 91 12.24 -15.69 -4.71
C PRO A 91 13.34 -14.64 -4.49
N SER A 92 14.52 -14.84 -5.08
CA SER A 92 15.60 -13.85 -5.05
C SER A 92 15.15 -12.49 -5.61
N ASN A 93 15.65 -11.40 -5.04
CA ASN A 93 15.31 -10.04 -5.46
C ASN A 93 13.82 -9.67 -5.30
N PHE A 94 13.10 -10.35 -4.41
CA PHE A 94 11.73 -10.02 -4.08
C PHE A 94 11.66 -8.86 -3.06
N LEU A 95 10.74 -7.91 -3.26
CA LEU A 95 10.72 -6.67 -2.47
C LEU A 95 9.63 -6.62 -1.40
N MET A 96 8.62 -7.48 -1.48
CA MET A 96 7.45 -7.50 -0.60
C MET A 96 7.14 -8.93 -0.18
N GLU A 97 7.96 -9.47 0.70
CA GLU A 97 7.86 -10.84 1.20
C GLU A 97 6.61 -11.08 2.06
N ASP A 98 6.23 -10.08 2.85
CA ASP A 98 5.02 -10.08 3.67
C ASP A 98 3.76 -10.24 2.81
N PHE A 99 3.70 -9.51 1.72
CA PHE A 99 2.61 -9.60 0.76
C PHE A 99 2.61 -10.95 0.02
N TYR A 100 3.79 -11.44 -0.37
CA TYR A 100 3.97 -12.75 -1.00
C TYR A 100 3.46 -13.89 -0.12
N LEU A 101 3.88 -13.92 1.15
CA LEU A 101 3.46 -14.95 2.10
C LEU A 101 1.97 -14.85 2.42
N SER A 102 1.41 -13.64 2.53
CA SER A 102 -0.02 -13.45 2.75
C SER A 102 -0.86 -14.01 1.59
N LEU A 103 -0.47 -13.73 0.35
CA LEU A 103 -1.18 -14.25 -0.82
C LEU A 103 -1.01 -15.77 -0.96
N ASN A 104 0.15 -16.30 -0.56
CA ASN A 104 0.34 -17.75 -0.53
C ASN A 104 -0.62 -18.46 0.44
N VAL A 105 -0.85 -17.88 1.61
CA VAL A 105 -1.84 -18.44 2.57
C VAL A 105 -3.24 -18.43 1.96
N LEU A 106 -3.62 -17.35 1.26
CA LEU A 106 -4.92 -17.24 0.60
C LEU A 106 -5.05 -18.15 -0.63
N GLU A 107 -3.96 -18.45 -1.34
CA GLU A 107 -3.91 -19.40 -2.45
C GLU A 107 -4.20 -20.83 -1.98
N GLU A 108 -3.80 -21.17 -0.75
CA GLU A 108 -4.06 -22.45 -0.09
C GLU A 108 -5.45 -22.49 0.64
N ASP A 109 -6.35 -21.56 0.30
CA ASP A 109 -7.70 -21.41 0.87
C ASP A 109 -7.72 -21.23 2.40
N ALA A 110 -6.60 -20.86 3.03
CA ALA A 110 -6.54 -20.57 4.46
C ALA A 110 -6.91 -19.11 4.77
N ILE A 111 -7.33 -18.86 6.00
CA ILE A 111 -7.80 -17.56 6.46
C ILE A 111 -6.59 -16.64 6.77
N CYS A 112 -6.62 -15.43 6.20
CA CYS A 112 -5.77 -14.31 6.60
C CYS A 112 -6.57 -13.26 7.34
N MET A 113 -6.11 -12.86 8.53
CA MET A 113 -6.78 -11.87 9.38
C MET A 113 -5.84 -10.75 9.79
N THR A 114 -6.42 -9.61 10.15
CA THR A 114 -5.72 -8.54 10.89
C THR A 114 -6.43 -8.34 12.22
N ASN A 115 -5.70 -8.48 13.33
CA ASN A 115 -6.26 -8.30 14.66
C ASN A 115 -6.03 -6.86 15.15
N PRO A 116 -7.08 -6.05 15.39
CA PRO A 116 -6.94 -4.68 15.87
C PRO A 116 -6.36 -4.56 17.29
N GLU A 117 -6.39 -5.63 18.09
CA GLU A 117 -5.81 -5.66 19.44
C GLU A 117 -4.31 -6.01 19.44
N ALA A 118 -3.80 -6.61 18.36
CA ALA A 118 -2.38 -6.85 18.16
C ALA A 118 -1.73 -5.57 17.61
N ILE A 119 -1.14 -4.77 18.49
CA ILE A 119 -0.63 -3.44 18.17
C ILE A 119 0.90 -3.46 18.17
N VAL A 120 1.48 -2.87 17.14
CA VAL A 120 2.91 -2.57 17.05
C VAL A 120 3.12 -1.10 16.71
N TYR A 121 4.26 -0.56 17.17
CA TYR A 121 4.63 0.82 16.99
C TYR A 121 5.77 0.93 15.99
N GLU A 122 5.59 1.79 14.99
CA GLU A 122 6.58 2.07 13.96
C GLU A 122 6.78 3.58 13.81
N ASP A 123 8.04 4.01 13.63
CA ASP A 123 8.34 5.39 13.28
C ASP A 123 8.05 5.64 11.81
N LEU A 124 7.34 6.73 11.52
CA LEU A 124 6.97 7.11 10.16
C LEU A 124 8.09 7.93 9.48
N PRO A 125 8.19 7.87 8.14
CA PRO A 125 9.09 8.73 7.39
C PRO A 125 8.79 10.20 7.63
N GLY A 126 9.83 10.98 7.99
CA GLY A 126 9.67 12.43 8.25
C GLY A 126 9.61 13.29 6.99
N THR A 127 9.99 12.77 5.81
CA THR A 127 10.07 13.54 4.58
C THR A 127 9.31 12.93 3.41
N LEU A 128 8.77 13.80 2.53
CA LEU A 128 8.10 13.37 1.30
C LEU A 128 9.04 12.54 0.38
N GLN A 129 10.34 12.87 0.40
CA GLN A 129 11.33 12.20 -0.45
C GLN A 129 11.55 10.74 -0.01
N GLU A 130 11.62 10.50 1.28
CA GLU A 130 11.75 9.14 1.83
C GLU A 130 10.50 8.32 1.54
N GLU A 131 9.33 8.89 1.80
CA GLU A 131 8.07 8.24 1.50
C GLU A 131 7.92 7.94 0.00
N PHE A 132 8.34 8.85 -0.87
CA PHE A 132 8.38 8.64 -2.32
C PHE A 132 9.25 7.43 -2.70
N LYS A 133 10.46 7.34 -2.15
CA LYS A 133 11.38 6.21 -2.39
C LYS A 133 10.78 4.89 -1.87
N ARG A 134 10.17 4.93 -0.67
CA ARG A 134 9.49 3.78 -0.06
C ARG A 134 8.34 3.29 -0.94
N LYS A 135 7.43 4.18 -1.36
CA LYS A 135 6.27 3.84 -2.22
C LYS A 135 6.71 3.33 -3.60
N ARG A 136 7.77 3.89 -4.19
CA ARG A 136 8.33 3.40 -5.46
C ARG A 136 8.80 1.95 -5.33
N ARG A 137 9.53 1.61 -4.26
CA ARG A 137 9.99 0.24 -3.98
C ARG A 137 8.81 -0.71 -3.74
N ILE A 138 7.87 -0.31 -2.87
CA ILE A 138 6.65 -1.07 -2.59
C ILE A 138 5.88 -1.36 -3.88
N SER A 139 5.76 -0.37 -4.77
CA SER A 139 5.08 -0.55 -6.05
C SER A 139 5.75 -1.59 -6.94
N ALA A 140 7.08 -1.58 -7.05
CA ALA A 140 7.79 -2.62 -7.80
C ALA A 140 7.53 -4.02 -7.24
N GLY A 141 7.52 -4.18 -5.90
CA GLY A 141 7.17 -5.43 -5.23
C GLY A 141 5.71 -5.84 -5.42
N ASN A 142 4.79 -4.87 -5.47
CA ASN A 142 3.38 -5.13 -5.76
C ASN A 142 3.19 -5.74 -7.15
N PHE A 143 3.90 -5.24 -8.18
CA PHE A 143 3.85 -5.82 -9.52
C PHE A 143 4.56 -7.17 -9.63
N GLN A 144 5.59 -7.44 -8.80
CA GLN A 144 6.15 -8.79 -8.66
C GLN A 144 5.08 -9.76 -8.15
N ASN A 145 4.38 -9.40 -7.08
CA ASN A 145 3.30 -10.20 -6.50
C ASN A 145 2.12 -10.35 -7.46
N LEU A 146 1.70 -9.28 -8.13
CA LEU A 146 0.61 -9.33 -9.10
C LEU A 146 0.89 -10.32 -10.22
N LYS A 147 2.11 -10.36 -10.74
CA LYS A 147 2.50 -11.31 -11.79
C LYS A 147 2.33 -12.78 -11.34
N ILE A 148 2.63 -13.07 -10.07
CA ILE A 148 2.54 -14.44 -9.54
C ILE A 148 1.09 -14.79 -9.22
N TYR A 149 0.36 -13.90 -8.54
CA TYR A 149 -0.94 -14.18 -7.93
C TYR A 149 -2.14 -13.60 -8.70
N ILE A 150 -1.95 -13.13 -9.93
CA ILE A 150 -3.05 -12.57 -10.75
C ILE A 150 -4.20 -13.57 -10.95
N HIS A 151 -3.90 -14.86 -10.96
CA HIS A 151 -4.89 -15.93 -11.10
C HIS A 151 -5.91 -15.96 -9.94
N LEU A 152 -5.57 -15.41 -8.75
CA LEU A 152 -6.49 -15.32 -7.63
C LEU A 152 -7.72 -14.46 -7.93
N LEU A 153 -7.69 -13.62 -8.98
CA LEU A 153 -8.85 -12.84 -9.41
C LEU A 153 -9.96 -13.71 -10.03
N TRP A 154 -9.59 -14.86 -10.59
CA TRP A 154 -10.50 -15.75 -11.33
C TRP A 154 -10.71 -17.09 -10.63
N THR A 155 -10.24 -17.23 -9.38
CA THR A 155 -10.53 -18.41 -8.58
C THR A 155 -12.02 -18.45 -8.23
N LYS A 156 -12.53 -19.65 -7.90
CA LYS A 156 -13.91 -19.80 -7.40
C LYS A 156 -14.14 -19.05 -6.08
N ASN A 157 -13.06 -18.71 -5.38
CA ASN A 157 -13.10 -17.99 -4.11
C ASN A 157 -13.15 -16.47 -4.34
N TRP A 158 -14.34 -15.95 -4.68
CA TRP A 158 -14.59 -14.51 -4.86
C TRP A 158 -14.21 -13.68 -3.62
N ARG A 159 -14.16 -14.30 -2.42
CA ARG A 159 -13.77 -13.66 -1.15
C ARG A 159 -12.31 -13.17 -1.16
N VAL A 160 -11.46 -13.79 -1.97
CA VAL A 160 -10.08 -13.33 -2.20
C VAL A 160 -10.04 -12.39 -3.41
N GLY A 161 -10.66 -12.77 -4.52
CA GLY A 161 -10.58 -12.01 -5.78
C GLY A 161 -11.14 -10.59 -5.67
N LEU A 162 -12.30 -10.42 -5.01
CA LEU A 162 -12.95 -9.11 -4.89
C LEU A 162 -12.11 -8.09 -4.09
N PRO A 163 -11.66 -8.37 -2.85
CA PRO A 163 -10.81 -7.44 -2.13
C PRO A 163 -9.43 -7.27 -2.79
N PHE A 164 -8.85 -8.30 -3.39
CA PHE A 164 -7.59 -8.18 -4.12
C PHE A 164 -7.72 -7.19 -5.28
N PHE A 165 -8.78 -7.30 -6.09
CA PHE A 165 -9.04 -6.36 -7.17
C PHE A 165 -9.34 -4.95 -6.66
N SER A 166 -10.35 -4.79 -5.81
CA SER A 166 -10.88 -3.48 -5.43
C SER A 166 -9.92 -2.69 -4.52
N HIS A 167 -9.30 -3.35 -3.55
CA HIS A 167 -8.42 -2.69 -2.58
C HIS A 167 -6.99 -2.51 -3.12
N LYS A 168 -6.44 -3.50 -3.83
CA LYS A 168 -5.03 -3.46 -4.24
C LYS A 168 -4.85 -3.11 -5.72
N ILE A 169 -5.39 -3.94 -6.63
CA ILE A 169 -5.10 -3.78 -8.06
C ILE A 169 -5.62 -2.46 -8.60
N LEU A 170 -6.86 -2.09 -8.29
CA LEU A 170 -7.45 -0.84 -8.76
C LEU A 170 -6.63 0.38 -8.29
N ARG A 171 -6.11 0.33 -7.05
CA ARG A 171 -5.21 1.37 -6.53
C ARG A 171 -3.86 1.39 -7.26
N TRP A 172 -3.28 0.22 -7.56
CA TRP A 172 -2.01 0.17 -8.30
C TRP A 172 -2.16 0.62 -9.74
N MET A 173 -3.36 0.50 -10.30
CA MET A 173 -3.69 0.99 -11.64
C MET A 173 -3.98 2.50 -11.68
N SER A 174 -4.15 3.16 -10.54
CA SER A 174 -4.49 4.59 -10.49
C SER A 174 -3.60 5.52 -11.31
N PRO A 175 -2.25 5.40 -11.35
CA PRO A 175 -1.42 6.26 -12.19
C PRO A 175 -1.69 6.06 -13.69
N PHE A 176 -2.01 4.85 -14.13
CA PHE A 176 -2.35 4.55 -15.53
C PHE A 176 -3.73 5.12 -15.87
N LEU A 177 -4.71 5.01 -14.96
CA LEU A 177 -6.04 5.60 -15.14
C LEU A 177 -5.97 7.12 -15.24
N ILE A 178 -5.16 7.77 -14.39
CA ILE A 178 -4.93 9.23 -14.46
C ILE A 178 -4.31 9.60 -15.81
N LEU A 179 -3.25 8.91 -16.25
CA LEU A 179 -2.60 9.15 -17.52
C LEU A 179 -3.57 8.97 -18.70
N THR A 180 -4.34 7.88 -18.69
CA THR A 180 -5.36 7.61 -19.71
C THR A 180 -6.43 8.71 -19.75
N ALA A 181 -6.91 9.16 -18.56
CA ALA A 181 -7.89 10.24 -18.49
C ALA A 181 -7.34 11.56 -19.07
N ILE A 182 -6.08 11.89 -18.82
CA ILE A 182 -5.41 13.06 -19.40
C ILE A 182 -5.34 12.93 -20.93
N ILE A 183 -4.85 11.80 -21.45
CA ILE A 183 -4.74 11.56 -22.89
C ILE A 183 -6.12 11.65 -23.56
N LEU A 184 -7.14 10.98 -23.00
CA LEU A 184 -8.49 11.02 -23.56
C LEU A 184 -9.08 12.42 -23.52
N SER A 185 -8.86 13.21 -22.47
CA SER A 185 -9.35 14.59 -22.39
C SER A 185 -8.72 15.48 -23.47
N CYS A 186 -7.42 15.29 -23.78
CA CYS A 186 -6.75 15.97 -24.88
C CYS A 186 -7.33 15.60 -26.24
N LEU A 187 -7.56 14.30 -26.48
CA LEU A 187 -8.11 13.80 -27.75
C LEU A 187 -9.53 14.31 -27.97
N LEU A 188 -10.39 14.22 -26.95
CA LEU A 188 -11.80 14.71 -27.04
C LEU A 188 -11.85 16.21 -27.31
N LEU A 189 -10.98 17.01 -26.67
CA LEU A 189 -10.90 18.43 -26.94
C LEU A 189 -10.41 18.74 -28.37
N ALA A 190 -9.48 17.93 -28.90
CA ALA A 190 -9.00 18.09 -30.27
C ALA A 190 -10.08 17.73 -31.33
N MET A 191 -10.93 16.72 -31.03
CA MET A 191 -12.03 16.31 -31.93
C MET A 191 -13.21 17.32 -31.93
N GLU A 192 -13.54 17.87 -30.76
CA GLU A 192 -14.65 18.81 -30.60
C GLU A 192 -14.21 20.04 -29.78
N PRO A 193 -13.43 20.97 -30.37
CA PRO A 193 -12.87 22.11 -29.66
C PRO A 193 -13.91 23.07 -29.08
N ASN A 194 -15.13 23.08 -29.62
CA ASN A 194 -16.21 23.96 -29.19
C ASN A 194 -17.08 23.39 -28.06
N SER A 195 -16.91 22.11 -27.70
CA SER A 195 -17.65 21.50 -26.60
C SER A 195 -17.25 22.11 -25.26
N PHE A 196 -18.20 22.71 -24.56
CA PHE A 196 -17.99 23.24 -23.21
C PHE A 196 -17.59 22.12 -22.24
N PHE A 197 -18.21 20.96 -22.37
CA PHE A 197 -17.96 19.83 -21.48
C PHE A 197 -16.50 19.32 -21.61
N TYR A 198 -16.01 19.12 -22.84
CA TYR A 198 -14.64 18.64 -23.05
C TYR A 198 -13.57 19.67 -22.63
N ARG A 199 -13.85 20.96 -22.83
CA ARG A 199 -12.99 22.04 -22.29
C ARG A 199 -12.93 21.99 -20.77
N LEU A 200 -14.07 21.84 -20.10
CA LEU A 200 -14.13 21.76 -18.64
C LEU A 200 -13.33 20.55 -18.12
N VAL A 201 -13.53 19.37 -18.70
CA VAL A 201 -12.78 18.15 -18.32
C VAL A 201 -11.28 18.35 -18.50
N PHE A 202 -10.87 18.89 -19.64
CA PHE A 202 -9.45 19.18 -19.91
C PHE A 202 -8.84 20.16 -18.88
N ILE A 203 -9.56 21.25 -18.57
CA ILE A 203 -9.11 22.22 -17.55
C ILE A 203 -8.97 21.56 -16.18
N LEU A 204 -9.91 20.70 -15.79
CA LEU A 204 -9.83 19.96 -14.53
C LEU A 204 -8.63 18.99 -14.51
N MET A 205 -8.36 18.30 -15.62
CA MET A 205 -7.17 17.42 -15.71
C MET A 205 -5.88 18.23 -15.66
N LEU A 206 -5.81 19.38 -16.33
CA LEU A 206 -4.67 20.28 -16.29
C LEU A 206 -4.46 20.85 -14.88
N ALA A 207 -5.53 21.24 -14.21
CA ALA A 207 -5.48 21.71 -12.82
C ALA A 207 -4.87 20.67 -11.88
N ASN A 208 -5.20 19.37 -12.05
CA ASN A 208 -4.59 18.29 -11.28
C ASN A 208 -3.06 18.25 -11.40
N LEU A 209 -2.49 18.62 -12.55
CA LEU A 209 -1.05 18.65 -12.75
C LEU A 209 -0.41 19.93 -12.21
N ILE A 210 -1.14 21.07 -12.23
CA ILE A 210 -0.63 22.38 -11.83
C ILE A 210 -0.70 22.59 -10.34
N LEU A 211 -1.77 22.13 -9.65
CA LEU A 211 -1.97 22.34 -8.23
C LEU A 211 -0.80 21.90 -7.33
N PRO A 212 -0.10 20.77 -7.57
CA PRO A 212 1.10 20.41 -6.84
C PRO A 212 2.23 21.43 -6.95
N LEU A 213 2.39 22.06 -8.13
CA LEU A 213 3.41 23.09 -8.38
C LEU A 213 3.05 24.38 -7.63
N VAL A 214 1.76 24.74 -7.61
CA VAL A 214 1.25 25.86 -6.80
C VAL A 214 1.56 25.68 -5.32
N ASP A 215 1.33 24.46 -4.77
CA ASP A 215 1.66 24.17 -3.36
C ASP A 215 3.17 24.33 -3.08
N ILE A 216 4.04 23.91 -4.01
CA ILE A 216 5.50 24.11 -3.86
C ILE A 216 5.87 25.59 -3.80
N VAL A 217 5.25 26.43 -4.64
CA VAL A 217 5.50 27.88 -4.64
C VAL A 217 4.99 28.52 -3.38
N LEU A 218 3.76 28.23 -2.98
CA LEU A 218 3.15 28.76 -1.75
C LEU A 218 3.96 28.37 -0.50
N LYS A 219 4.46 27.14 -0.45
CA LYS A 219 5.32 26.70 0.66
C LYS A 219 6.61 27.53 0.75
N ARG A 220 7.21 27.94 -0.38
CA ARG A 220 8.38 28.85 -0.37
C ARG A 220 8.06 30.24 0.17
N MET A 221 6.80 30.63 0.07
CA MET A 221 6.28 31.90 0.62
C MET A 221 5.77 31.76 2.09
N ASN A 222 6.05 30.61 2.73
CA ASN A 222 5.54 30.27 4.07
C ASN A 222 4.01 30.21 4.16
N ILE A 223 3.30 30.05 3.05
CA ILE A 223 1.85 29.85 3.01
C ILE A 223 1.57 28.37 2.91
N SER A 224 0.76 27.84 3.83
CA SER A 224 0.39 26.43 3.84
C SER A 224 -1.12 26.26 3.65
N VAL A 225 -1.50 25.49 2.61
CA VAL A 225 -2.89 25.14 2.32
C VAL A 225 -3.03 23.63 2.36
N ASN A 226 -3.74 23.11 3.38
CA ASN A 226 -3.83 21.66 3.62
C ASN A 226 -4.36 20.88 2.42
N LEU A 227 -5.34 21.41 1.70
CA LEU A 227 -5.92 20.75 0.52
C LEU A 227 -4.89 20.61 -0.62
N LEU A 228 -4.12 21.65 -0.91
CA LEU A 228 -3.08 21.61 -1.94
C LEU A 228 -1.96 20.64 -1.57
N ARG A 229 -1.60 20.60 -0.29
CA ARG A 229 -0.59 19.68 0.24
C ARG A 229 -1.02 18.24 0.11
N LEU A 230 -2.28 17.91 0.48
CA LEU A 230 -2.85 16.59 0.31
C LEU A 230 -2.87 16.17 -1.16
N HIS A 231 -3.24 17.10 -2.05
CA HIS A 231 -3.25 16.87 -3.48
C HIS A 231 -1.82 16.62 -4.02
N ARG A 232 -0.83 17.41 -3.61
CA ARG A 232 0.57 17.19 -3.96
C ARG A 232 1.06 15.82 -3.49
N TYR A 233 0.72 15.43 -2.26
CA TYR A 233 1.05 14.09 -1.75
C TYR A 233 0.45 13.01 -2.64
N PHE A 234 -0.85 13.09 -2.96
CA PHE A 234 -1.55 12.14 -3.82
C PHE A 234 -0.88 11.99 -5.20
N ILE A 235 -0.59 13.10 -5.88
CA ILE A 235 0.09 13.07 -7.20
C ILE A 235 1.51 12.49 -7.07
N SER A 236 2.27 12.91 -6.05
CA SER A 236 3.62 12.39 -5.81
C SER A 236 3.62 10.88 -5.60
N MET A 237 2.67 10.34 -4.85
CA MET A 237 2.55 8.90 -4.61
C MET A 237 2.14 8.13 -5.88
N ASN A 238 1.28 8.72 -6.74
CA ASN A 238 0.95 8.12 -8.03
C ASN A 238 2.16 8.09 -8.97
N ILE A 239 2.98 9.15 -8.99
CA ILE A 239 4.24 9.16 -9.75
C ILE A 239 5.21 8.09 -9.20
N ALA A 240 5.33 7.95 -7.88
CA ALA A 240 6.16 6.92 -7.28
C ALA A 240 5.70 5.51 -7.67
N MET A 241 4.37 5.27 -7.68
CA MET A 241 3.80 3.99 -8.12
C MET A 241 4.08 3.70 -9.59
N PHE A 242 3.96 4.69 -10.47
CA PHE A 242 4.27 4.56 -11.89
C PHE A 242 5.76 4.24 -12.11
N LEU A 243 6.65 4.94 -11.41
CA LEU A 243 8.09 4.66 -11.50
C LEU A 243 8.45 3.28 -10.93
N GLY A 244 7.77 2.82 -9.88
CA GLY A 244 7.93 1.47 -9.37
C GLY A 244 7.52 0.39 -10.38
N PHE A 245 6.47 0.62 -11.16
CA PHE A 245 6.12 -0.24 -12.29
C PHE A 245 7.23 -0.29 -13.34
N ILE A 246 7.83 0.87 -13.69
CA ILE A 246 8.97 0.91 -14.61
C ILE A 246 10.18 0.14 -14.06
N ASP A 247 10.47 0.27 -12.75
CA ASP A 247 11.55 -0.48 -12.11
C ASP A 247 11.31 -2.00 -12.18
N TRP A 248 10.07 -2.42 -11.98
CA TRP A 248 9.69 -3.84 -12.14
C TRP A 248 9.91 -4.35 -13.58
N ILE A 249 9.48 -3.59 -14.61
CA ILE A 249 9.71 -3.96 -16.02
C ILE A 249 11.20 -4.07 -16.34
N ARG A 250 12.03 -3.15 -15.81
CA ARG A 250 13.49 -3.16 -16.01
C ARG A 250 14.20 -4.29 -15.26
N GLY A 251 13.49 -4.99 -14.41
CA GLY A 251 14.02 -6.05 -13.55
C GLY A 251 14.62 -5.51 -12.26
N VAL A 252 14.11 -6.03 -11.14
CA VAL A 252 14.66 -5.72 -9.81
C VAL A 252 15.99 -6.46 -9.63
N LYS A 253 17.08 -5.72 -9.53
CA LYS A 253 18.44 -6.29 -9.45
C LYS A 253 18.85 -6.70 -8.04
N THR A 254 18.24 -6.11 -7.02
CA THR A 254 18.55 -6.36 -5.60
C THR A 254 17.37 -6.02 -4.73
N ASN A 255 17.16 -6.79 -3.68
CA ASN A 255 16.23 -6.49 -2.59
C ASN A 255 16.91 -5.77 -1.41
N ILE A 256 18.25 -5.58 -1.47
CA ILE A 256 18.98 -4.82 -0.46
C ILE A 256 18.63 -3.34 -0.63
N TRP A 257 18.07 -2.75 0.40
CA TRP A 257 17.72 -1.35 0.46
C TRP A 257 18.47 -0.65 1.61
N LYS A 258 18.79 0.63 1.41
CA LYS A 258 19.30 1.44 2.51
C LYS A 258 18.13 1.73 3.45
N PRO A 259 18.27 1.48 4.76
CA PRO A 259 17.24 1.86 5.72
C PRO A 259 16.89 3.33 5.56
N THR A 260 15.60 3.65 5.68
CA THR A 260 15.14 5.04 5.75
C THR A 260 15.70 5.64 7.04
N GLU A 261 16.32 6.81 6.96
CA GLU A 261 16.68 7.56 8.17
C GLU A 261 15.37 7.89 8.89
N ARG A 262 15.21 7.36 10.08
CA ARG A 262 14.06 7.59 10.96
C ARG A 262 14.54 8.47 12.10
N LEU A 263 13.75 9.44 12.47
CA LEU A 263 14.05 10.40 13.53
C LEU A 263 14.00 9.74 14.90
#